data_b46a73492ab149cb7a51be530e4cfe85
#
_entry.id   b46a73492ab149cb7a51be530e4cfe85
#
_cell.length_a   1.000
_cell.length_b   1.000
_cell.length_c   1.000
_cell.angle_alpha   90.00
_cell.angle_beta   90.00
_cell.angle_gamma   90.00
#
_symmetry.space_group_name_H-M   'P 1'
#
loop_
_entity.id
_entity.type
_entity.pdbx_description
1 polymer ?
#
loop_
_entity_poly.entity_id
_entity_poly.type
_entity_poly.pdbx_seq_one_letter_code
_entity_poly.pdbx_strand_id
1 'polypeptide(L)'
;MILRDATAADARALESFDLGEQPSVWLDEVAEIVAGLVRWQRDEDHTELDRRVIVAEVDGAVVAVTAHERLEDDSLGPLADHRYVMVVAVGANHRRSGIGTVLLESVLVEMQREGVLTASWLVHPGNLASAAFSRTGFPDADETYPPDDRPYARFTLRL
;
A
#
# COMPACT_ATOMS: atom_id res chain seq x y z
N MET A 1 -9.55 -2.09 -16.77
CA MET A 1 -8.50 -1.99 -15.74
C MET A 1 -7.82 -3.34 -15.59
N ILE A 2 -6.50 -3.36 -15.58
CA ILE A 2 -5.66 -4.55 -15.40
C ILE A 2 -4.84 -4.36 -14.13
N LEU A 3 -4.81 -5.37 -13.26
CA LEU A 3 -3.90 -5.42 -12.12
C LEU A 3 -2.76 -6.37 -12.49
N ARG A 4 -1.53 -5.95 -12.26
CA ARG A 4 -0.33 -6.73 -12.54
C ARG A 4 0.83 -6.33 -11.66
N ASP A 5 1.82 -7.21 -11.56
CA ASP A 5 3.09 -6.85 -10.95
C ASP A 5 3.73 -5.67 -11.70
N ALA A 6 4.31 -4.76 -10.93
CA ALA A 6 5.10 -3.69 -11.50
C ALA A 6 6.42 -4.25 -12.04
N THR A 7 6.91 -3.65 -13.11
CA THR A 7 8.17 -4.00 -13.77
C THR A 7 9.10 -2.79 -13.81
N ALA A 8 10.36 -2.99 -14.18
CA ALA A 8 11.29 -1.88 -14.40
C ALA A 8 10.80 -0.87 -15.45
N ALA A 9 9.94 -1.29 -16.39
CA ALA A 9 9.35 -0.39 -17.39
C ALA A 9 8.38 0.63 -16.77
N ASP A 10 7.79 0.31 -15.62
CA ASP A 10 6.85 1.19 -14.92
C ASP A 10 7.57 2.27 -14.08
N ALA A 11 8.89 2.15 -13.92
CA ALA A 11 9.67 3.03 -13.06
C ALA A 11 9.43 4.52 -13.35
N ARG A 12 9.41 4.90 -14.64
CA ARG A 12 9.21 6.29 -15.05
C ARG A 12 7.79 6.79 -14.73
N ALA A 13 6.79 5.94 -14.90
CA ALA A 13 5.40 6.28 -14.58
C ALA A 13 5.24 6.49 -13.07
N LEU A 14 5.85 5.61 -12.27
CA LEU A 14 5.81 5.69 -10.81
C LEU A 14 6.62 6.88 -10.25
N GLU A 15 7.74 7.24 -10.86
CA GLU A 15 8.52 8.44 -10.49
C GLU A 15 7.76 9.76 -10.77
N SER A 16 6.90 9.77 -11.76
CA SER A 16 6.10 10.93 -12.14
C SER A 16 4.62 10.81 -11.75
N PHE A 17 4.30 9.92 -10.82
CA PHE A 17 2.93 9.61 -10.42
C PHE A 17 2.24 10.84 -9.82
N ASP A 18 1.18 11.31 -10.49
CA ASP A 18 0.44 12.49 -10.04
C ASP A 18 -0.48 12.15 -8.87
N LEU A 19 -0.10 12.57 -7.70
CA LEU A 19 -0.88 12.44 -6.47
C LEU A 19 -1.84 13.62 -6.25
N GLY A 20 -1.82 14.63 -7.14
CA GLY A 20 -2.64 15.83 -7.03
C GLY A 20 -2.30 16.68 -5.80
N GLU A 21 -3.10 17.71 -5.56
CA GLU A 21 -2.96 18.54 -4.37
C GLU A 21 -3.28 17.74 -3.11
N GLN A 22 -2.28 17.55 -2.29
CA GLN A 22 -2.36 16.96 -0.95
C GLN A 22 -1.64 17.92 0.02
N PRO A 23 -1.93 17.87 1.34
CA PRO A 23 -1.09 18.55 2.31
C PRO A 23 0.39 18.14 2.12
N SER A 24 1.31 19.10 2.13
CA SER A 24 2.72 18.89 1.75
C SER A 24 3.41 17.72 2.45
N VAL A 25 3.12 17.53 3.73
CA VAL A 25 3.61 16.39 4.54
C VAL A 25 3.29 15.02 3.92
N TRP A 26 2.21 14.91 3.15
CA TRP A 26 1.77 13.67 2.52
C TRP A 26 2.42 13.41 1.17
N LEU A 27 2.60 14.49 0.38
CA LEU A 27 3.19 14.40 -0.95
C LEU A 27 4.62 13.90 -0.85
N ASP A 28 5.37 14.39 0.15
CA ASP A 28 6.75 14.00 0.35
C ASP A 28 6.86 12.54 0.79
N GLU A 29 6.06 12.09 1.78
CA GLU A 29 6.07 10.69 2.23
C GLU A 29 5.67 9.72 1.12
N VAL A 30 4.58 9.98 0.41
CA VAL A 30 4.13 9.08 -0.66
C VAL A 30 5.09 9.11 -1.85
N ALA A 31 5.63 10.28 -2.21
CA ALA A 31 6.63 10.39 -3.27
C ALA A 31 7.91 9.63 -2.91
N GLU A 32 8.38 9.72 -1.67
CA GLU A 32 9.53 8.94 -1.19
C GLU A 32 9.27 7.44 -1.20
N ILE A 33 8.08 7.00 -0.77
CA ILE A 33 7.69 5.59 -0.82
C ILE A 33 7.67 5.11 -2.27
N VAL A 34 7.00 5.82 -3.17
CA VAL A 34 6.91 5.44 -4.59
C VAL A 34 8.31 5.41 -5.22
N ALA A 35 9.14 6.43 -4.99
CA ALA A 35 10.52 6.46 -5.47
C ALA A 35 11.39 5.34 -4.87
N GLY A 36 11.16 5.02 -3.59
CA GLY A 36 11.80 3.89 -2.91
C GLY A 36 11.44 2.55 -3.54
N LEU A 37 10.15 2.34 -3.84
CA LEU A 37 9.67 1.12 -4.50
C LEU A 37 10.28 0.94 -5.90
N VAL A 38 10.41 2.04 -6.65
CA VAL A 38 11.04 2.03 -7.97
C VAL A 38 12.52 1.65 -7.89
N ARG A 39 13.26 2.26 -6.96
CA ARG A 39 14.68 1.92 -6.72
C ARG A 39 14.84 0.46 -6.34
N TRP A 40 13.99 -0.02 -5.46
CA TRP A 40 14.02 -1.41 -5.01
C TRP A 40 13.81 -2.39 -6.16
N GLN A 41 12.86 -2.15 -7.06
CA GLN A 41 12.65 -3.01 -8.23
C GLN A 41 13.82 -3.04 -9.23
N ARG A 42 14.67 -2.00 -9.24
CA ARG A 42 15.86 -1.93 -10.10
C ARG A 42 17.09 -2.60 -9.48
N ASP A 43 17.06 -2.82 -8.18
CA ASP A 43 18.18 -3.34 -7.41
C ASP A 43 17.92 -4.82 -7.11
N GLU A 44 18.60 -5.69 -7.84
CA GLU A 44 18.44 -7.15 -7.75
C GLU A 44 18.90 -7.73 -6.40
N ASP A 45 19.62 -6.97 -5.58
CA ASP A 45 20.17 -7.41 -4.30
C ASP A 45 19.17 -7.35 -3.12
N HIS A 46 17.94 -6.83 -3.31
CA HIS A 46 16.93 -6.71 -2.25
C HIS A 46 15.96 -7.88 -2.15
N THR A 47 16.40 -9.09 -2.44
CA THR A 47 15.57 -10.30 -2.33
C THR A 47 15.18 -10.67 -0.89
N GLU A 48 15.75 -10.02 0.12
CA GLU A 48 15.50 -10.36 1.53
C GLU A 48 14.14 -9.89 2.07
N LEU A 49 13.50 -8.86 1.47
CA LEU A 49 12.29 -8.24 2.05
C LEU A 49 10.97 -8.85 1.57
N ASP A 50 10.98 -9.83 0.66
CA ASP A 50 9.76 -10.44 0.10
C ASP A 50 8.68 -9.39 -0.25
N ARG A 51 9.14 -8.25 -0.79
CA ARG A 51 8.31 -7.11 -1.17
C ARG A 51 7.71 -7.32 -2.54
N ARG A 52 6.42 -7.03 -2.68
CA ARG A 52 5.72 -7.07 -3.95
C ARG A 52 5.10 -5.71 -4.25
N VAL A 53 5.21 -5.27 -5.49
CA VAL A 53 4.63 -4.01 -5.98
C VAL A 53 3.65 -4.36 -7.10
N ILE A 54 2.41 -3.91 -6.95
CA ILE A 54 1.32 -4.16 -7.91
C ILE A 54 0.83 -2.81 -8.42
N VAL A 55 0.61 -2.72 -9.73
CA VAL A 55 0.04 -1.54 -10.37
C VAL A 55 -1.33 -1.84 -10.97
N ALA A 56 -2.17 -0.81 -10.99
CA ALA A 56 -3.40 -0.80 -11.76
C ALA A 56 -3.18 0.01 -13.04
N GLU A 57 -3.50 -0.59 -14.18
CA GLU A 57 -3.38 0.00 -15.51
C GLU A 57 -4.76 0.21 -16.12
N VAL A 58 -5.00 1.39 -16.64
CA VAL A 58 -6.21 1.77 -17.40
C VAL A 58 -5.77 2.39 -18.70
N ASP A 59 -6.24 1.86 -19.81
CA ASP A 59 -5.94 2.34 -21.17
C ASP A 59 -4.42 2.48 -21.46
N GLY A 60 -3.61 1.54 -20.90
CA GLY A 60 -2.16 1.53 -21.06
C GLY A 60 -1.40 2.49 -20.14
N ALA A 61 -2.08 3.19 -19.23
CA ALA A 61 -1.45 4.07 -18.25
C ALA A 61 -1.53 3.50 -16.84
N VAL A 62 -0.44 3.58 -16.08
CA VAL A 62 -0.45 3.25 -14.63
C VAL A 62 -1.21 4.36 -13.90
N VAL A 63 -2.28 3.99 -13.21
CA VAL A 63 -3.19 4.91 -12.52
C VAL A 63 -3.25 4.69 -11.01
N ALA A 64 -2.74 3.57 -10.51
CA ALA A 64 -2.64 3.28 -9.08
C ALA A 64 -1.50 2.30 -8.80
N VAL A 65 -1.00 2.32 -7.58
CA VAL A 65 0.05 1.43 -7.10
C VAL A 65 -0.22 1.01 -5.66
N THR A 66 0.11 -0.22 -5.35
CA THR A 66 0.20 -0.73 -3.98
C THR A 66 1.49 -1.53 -3.82
N ALA A 67 1.99 -1.58 -2.59
CA ALA A 67 3.09 -2.45 -2.22
C ALA A 67 2.83 -3.08 -0.87
N HIS A 68 3.25 -4.32 -0.73
CA HIS A 68 3.24 -5.03 0.53
C HIS A 68 4.52 -5.83 0.72
N GLU A 69 4.84 -6.09 1.97
CA GLU A 69 6.02 -6.86 2.35
C GLU A 69 5.75 -7.71 3.59
N ARG A 70 6.61 -8.68 3.83
CA ARG A 70 6.66 -9.40 5.10
C ARG A 70 7.30 -8.48 6.14
N LEU A 71 6.65 -8.33 7.28
CA LEU A 71 7.24 -7.61 8.39
C LEU A 71 8.05 -8.58 9.24
N GLU A 72 9.33 -8.28 9.44
CA GLU A 72 10.23 -9.03 10.31
C GLU A 72 10.36 -8.41 11.71
N ASP A 73 9.44 -7.52 12.10
CA ASP A 73 9.51 -6.78 13.35
C ASP A 73 8.86 -7.55 14.50
N ASP A 74 9.67 -8.01 15.45
CA ASP A 74 9.26 -8.68 16.70
C ASP A 74 8.28 -7.85 17.56
N SER A 75 8.16 -6.55 17.30
CA SER A 75 7.23 -5.66 18.03
C SER A 75 5.75 -5.97 17.77
N LEU A 76 5.45 -6.75 16.75
CA LEU A 76 4.08 -7.09 16.31
C LEU A 76 3.66 -8.53 16.62
N GLY A 77 4.51 -9.33 17.27
CA GLY A 77 4.27 -10.75 17.55
C GLY A 77 4.83 -11.70 16.47
N PRO A 78 4.60 -13.01 16.56
CA PRO A 78 5.15 -13.98 15.63
C PRO A 78 4.60 -13.77 14.21
N LEU A 79 5.49 -13.35 13.31
CA LEU A 79 5.18 -12.65 12.06
C LEU A 79 5.21 -13.53 10.81
N ALA A 80 5.35 -14.84 10.95
CA ALA A 80 5.47 -15.74 9.80
C ALA A 80 4.34 -15.58 8.77
N ASP A 81 3.15 -15.15 9.25
CA ASP A 81 1.92 -15.10 8.46
C ASP A 81 1.31 -13.70 8.40
N HIS A 82 2.14 -12.65 8.59
CA HIS A 82 1.71 -11.26 8.59
C HIS A 82 2.35 -10.48 7.43
N ARG A 83 1.52 -9.80 6.67
CA ARG A 83 1.95 -8.87 5.61
C ARG A 83 1.59 -7.43 5.98
N TYR A 84 2.49 -6.53 5.67
CA TYR A 84 2.28 -5.09 5.82
C TYR A 84 2.04 -4.45 4.46
N VAL A 85 0.90 -3.78 4.29
CA VAL A 85 0.62 -2.97 3.11
C VAL A 85 1.21 -1.58 3.33
N MET A 86 2.27 -1.28 2.61
CA MET A 86 3.06 -0.06 2.76
C MET A 86 2.36 1.16 2.18
N VAL A 87 1.72 0.99 1.02
CA VAL A 87 1.10 2.06 0.27
C VAL A 87 -0.08 1.56 -0.55
N VAL A 88 -1.12 2.37 -0.61
CA VAL A 88 -2.16 2.30 -1.63
C VAL A 88 -2.33 3.71 -2.18
N ALA A 89 -1.83 3.97 -3.37
CA ALA A 89 -1.88 5.29 -4.00
C ALA A 89 -2.65 5.24 -5.31
N VAL A 90 -3.56 6.19 -5.50
CA VAL A 90 -4.36 6.35 -6.73
C VAL A 90 -4.12 7.74 -7.29
N GLY A 91 -3.78 7.81 -8.56
CA GLY A 91 -3.56 9.05 -9.29
C GLY A 91 -4.75 10.02 -9.15
N ALA A 92 -4.47 11.32 -9.05
CA ALA A 92 -5.44 12.34 -8.70
C ALA A 92 -6.72 12.27 -9.55
N ASN A 93 -6.56 12.10 -10.87
CA ASN A 93 -7.66 12.06 -11.83
C ASN A 93 -8.47 10.74 -11.79
N HIS A 94 -8.01 9.74 -11.06
CA HIS A 94 -8.62 8.41 -10.97
C HIS A 94 -9.18 8.10 -9.58
N ARG A 95 -9.13 9.07 -8.66
CA ARG A 95 -9.68 8.90 -7.31
C ARG A 95 -11.19 8.82 -7.31
N ARG A 96 -11.74 8.24 -6.24
CA ARG A 96 -13.20 8.05 -6.04
C ARG A 96 -13.89 7.21 -7.14
N SER A 97 -13.11 6.44 -7.91
CA SER A 97 -13.58 5.51 -8.92
C SER A 97 -13.62 4.05 -8.46
N GLY A 98 -13.31 3.79 -7.17
CA GLY A 98 -13.22 2.43 -6.61
C GLY A 98 -11.89 1.72 -6.86
N ILE A 99 -10.96 2.29 -7.63
CA ILE A 99 -9.69 1.64 -7.99
C ILE A 99 -8.87 1.25 -6.75
N GLY A 100 -8.76 2.14 -5.75
CA GLY A 100 -8.03 1.83 -4.52
C GLY A 100 -8.63 0.66 -3.74
N THR A 101 -9.95 0.54 -3.71
CA THR A 101 -10.65 -0.57 -3.08
C THR A 101 -10.36 -1.87 -3.81
N VAL A 102 -10.55 -1.91 -5.12
CA VAL A 102 -10.28 -3.10 -5.93
C VAL A 102 -8.81 -3.53 -5.83
N LEU A 103 -7.89 -2.57 -5.81
CA LEU A 103 -6.46 -2.85 -5.69
C LEU A 103 -6.13 -3.49 -4.35
N LEU A 104 -6.61 -2.92 -3.24
CA LEU A 104 -6.35 -3.48 -1.91
C LEU A 104 -7.07 -4.82 -1.72
N GLU A 105 -8.32 -4.95 -2.11
CA GLU A 105 -9.05 -6.23 -2.05
C GLU A 105 -8.34 -7.33 -2.83
N SER A 106 -7.82 -7.02 -4.02
CA SER A 106 -7.09 -7.99 -4.84
C SER A 106 -5.82 -8.47 -4.14
N VAL A 107 -5.09 -7.57 -3.49
CA VAL A 107 -3.90 -7.90 -2.68
C VAL A 107 -4.26 -8.76 -1.49
N LEU A 108 -5.33 -8.42 -0.75
CA LEU A 108 -5.77 -9.20 0.40
C LEU A 108 -6.21 -10.62 0.02
N VAL A 109 -6.94 -10.76 -1.09
CA VAL A 109 -7.34 -12.07 -1.63
C VAL A 109 -6.12 -12.91 -2.04
N GLU A 110 -5.10 -12.28 -2.61
CA GLU A 110 -3.88 -12.97 -2.97
C GLU A 110 -3.10 -13.42 -1.73
N MET A 111 -2.91 -12.54 -0.75
CA MET A 111 -2.31 -12.86 0.54
C MET A 111 -3.01 -14.05 1.21
N GLN A 112 -4.34 -14.07 1.20
CA GLN A 112 -5.12 -15.18 1.75
C GLN A 112 -4.85 -16.50 1.00
N ARG A 113 -4.71 -16.45 -0.32
CA ARG A 113 -4.36 -17.64 -1.14
C ARG A 113 -2.95 -18.14 -0.85
N GLU A 114 -2.04 -17.26 -0.48
CA GLU A 114 -0.66 -17.58 -0.07
C GLU A 114 -0.58 -18.09 1.39
N GLY A 115 -1.69 -18.15 2.11
CA GLY A 115 -1.76 -18.60 3.50
C GLY A 115 -1.38 -17.53 4.52
N VAL A 116 -1.35 -16.26 4.13
CA VAL A 116 -1.18 -15.13 5.06
C VAL A 116 -2.42 -15.05 5.95
N LEU A 117 -2.23 -14.96 7.25
CA LEU A 117 -3.31 -14.91 8.23
C LEU A 117 -3.72 -13.49 8.62
N THR A 118 -2.82 -12.54 8.44
CA THR A 118 -3.03 -11.16 8.89
C THR A 118 -2.42 -10.16 7.92
N ALA A 119 -3.18 -9.13 7.58
CA ALA A 119 -2.69 -7.96 6.86
C ALA A 119 -2.84 -6.71 7.72
N SER A 120 -1.88 -5.79 7.66
CA SER A 120 -2.01 -4.49 8.31
C SER A 120 -1.52 -3.34 7.44
N TRP A 121 -2.00 -2.14 7.74
CA TRP A 121 -1.56 -0.90 7.13
C TRP A 121 -1.68 0.26 8.11
N LEU A 122 -0.92 1.33 7.86
CA LEU A 122 -0.95 2.54 8.67
C LEU A 122 -1.69 3.66 7.94
N VAL A 123 -2.46 4.43 8.70
CA VAL A 123 -3.14 5.62 8.21
C VAL A 123 -2.82 6.79 9.13
N HIS A 124 -2.26 7.83 8.56
CA HIS A 124 -1.98 9.06 9.31
C HIS A 124 -3.30 9.79 9.65
N PRO A 125 -3.45 10.39 10.83
CA PRO A 125 -4.70 11.01 11.29
C PRO A 125 -5.14 12.20 10.42
N GLY A 126 -4.20 12.88 9.77
CA GLY A 126 -4.51 13.94 8.79
C GLY A 126 -5.09 13.41 7.47
N ASN A 127 -4.96 12.10 7.17
CA ASN A 127 -5.53 11.49 5.96
C ASN A 127 -6.97 10.99 6.20
N LEU A 128 -7.88 11.92 6.36
CA LEU A 128 -9.29 11.60 6.61
C LEU A 128 -9.90 10.72 5.50
N ALA A 129 -9.44 10.89 4.26
CA ALA A 129 -9.90 10.09 3.13
C ALA A 129 -9.46 8.63 3.26
N SER A 130 -8.19 8.37 3.62
CA SER A 130 -7.69 7.01 3.85
C SER A 130 -8.30 6.39 5.11
N ALA A 131 -8.52 7.17 6.17
CA ALA A 131 -9.20 6.69 7.37
C ALA A 131 -10.66 6.30 7.08
N ALA A 132 -11.39 7.12 6.34
CA ALA A 132 -12.74 6.81 5.91
C ALA A 132 -12.77 5.57 5.00
N PHE A 133 -11.86 5.48 4.05
CA PHE A 133 -11.68 4.33 3.17
C PHE A 133 -11.44 3.04 3.98
N SER A 134 -10.52 3.07 4.95
CA SER A 134 -10.21 1.89 5.77
C SER A 134 -11.41 1.44 6.61
N ARG A 135 -12.12 2.37 7.26
CA ARG A 135 -13.29 2.06 8.10
C ARG A 135 -14.50 1.58 7.30
N THR A 136 -14.74 2.15 6.12
CA THR A 136 -15.91 1.80 5.31
C THR A 136 -15.68 0.62 4.38
N GLY A 137 -14.47 0.50 3.83
CA GLY A 137 -14.11 -0.59 2.94
C GLY A 137 -13.77 -1.89 3.68
N PHE A 138 -13.25 -1.77 4.91
CA PHE A 138 -12.78 -2.90 5.72
C PHE A 138 -13.32 -2.81 7.16
N PRO A 139 -14.63 -2.96 7.34
CA PRO A 139 -15.28 -2.77 8.65
C PRO A 139 -14.85 -3.80 9.70
N ASP A 140 -14.32 -4.94 9.27
CA ASP A 140 -13.82 -6.01 10.14
C ASP A 140 -12.34 -5.83 10.53
N ALA A 141 -11.69 -4.77 10.05
CA ALA A 141 -10.31 -4.47 10.46
C ALA A 141 -10.30 -3.79 11.84
N ASP A 142 -9.47 -4.32 12.74
CA ASP A 142 -9.20 -3.71 14.04
C ASP A 142 -8.41 -2.41 13.86
N GLU A 143 -8.93 -1.29 14.37
CA GLU A 143 -8.25 0.00 14.39
C GLU A 143 -7.58 0.19 15.76
N THR A 144 -6.24 0.30 15.76
CA THR A 144 -5.43 0.50 16.96
C THR A 144 -4.49 1.69 16.80
N TYR A 145 -4.06 2.25 17.94
CA TYR A 145 -3.07 3.33 17.96
C TYR A 145 -1.80 2.82 18.63
N PRO A 146 -0.63 2.92 17.96
CA PRO A 146 0.64 2.50 18.57
C PRO A 146 0.91 3.26 19.89
N PRO A 147 1.49 2.59 20.89
CA PRO A 147 1.75 3.20 22.21
C PRO A 147 2.90 4.22 22.22
N ASP A 148 3.60 4.40 21.12
CA ASP A 148 4.84 5.18 21.01
C ASP A 148 4.62 6.62 20.52
N ASP A 149 3.46 7.22 20.84
CA ASP A 149 3.06 8.59 20.45
C ASP A 149 3.10 8.89 18.93
N ARG A 150 3.27 7.87 18.09
CA ARG A 150 3.14 8.05 16.66
C ARG A 150 1.69 8.35 16.29
N PRO A 151 1.44 9.36 15.48
CA PRO A 151 0.08 9.80 15.18
C PRO A 151 -0.66 8.89 14.18
N TYR A 152 -0.20 7.68 13.93
CA TYR A 152 -0.79 6.78 12.95
C TYR A 152 -1.82 5.85 13.57
N ALA A 153 -2.96 5.69 12.91
CA ALA A 153 -3.85 4.56 13.16
C ALA A 153 -3.35 3.33 12.40
N ARG A 154 -3.26 2.20 13.09
CA ARG A 154 -3.01 0.90 12.47
C ARG A 154 -4.33 0.20 12.26
N PHE A 155 -4.56 -0.24 11.04
CA PHE A 155 -5.64 -1.15 10.70
C PHE A 155 -5.05 -2.56 10.56
N THR A 156 -5.70 -3.54 11.16
CA THR A 156 -5.27 -4.95 11.12
C THR A 156 -6.47 -5.81 10.77
N LEU A 157 -6.36 -6.57 9.70
CA LEU A 157 -7.40 -7.45 9.18
C LEU A 157 -6.92 -8.91 9.26
N ARG A 158 -7.75 -9.78 9.81
CA ARG A 158 -7.57 -11.25 9.71
C ARG A 158 -8.13 -11.69 8.36
N LEU A 159 -7.32 -12.46 7.63
CA LEU A 159 -7.61 -12.95 6.29
C LEU A 159 -8.21 -14.37 6.31
#